data_aaf5eb262198574f3618d5148b33cae7
#
_entry.id   aaf5eb262198574f3618d5148b33cae7
#
_cell.length_a   1.000
_cell.length_b   1.000
_cell.length_c   1.000
_cell.angle_alpha   90.00
_cell.angle_beta   90.00
_cell.angle_gamma   90.00
#
_symmetry.space_group_name_H-M   'P 1'
#
loop_
_entity.id
_entity.type
_entity.pdbx_description
1 polymer ?
#
loop_
_entity_poly.entity_id
_entity_poly.type
_entity_poly.pdbx_seq_one_letter_code
_entity_poly.pdbx_strand_id
1 'polypeptide(L)'
;MSDTTHSKHLFLRAALNQPVERPPVWLMRQAGRILPEYRALRARFPDFKVFVKTPEAAAEATIQPVDILGVDAAIIFSDILVVPEAMGLDYEMIEAKGPRFPKVIERTADIAALDAGKAAAERLHYVYEALRITKKALHDRVPLIGFAGAPWTIFAYMVEGGGSKTFSKARRLLYADPAAAHQLLQKITDTTIEYLRGQIAAGVDLIQLFDSWAGELPPAHYRAFAVPYLKQICEALPEVPKTVFAKGAWFALEDLAELPCQVIGLDWNTPPAFARARTGDKVLQGNLDPCALYADTKTIETETREMIRQFGGKHIVNLG
;
A
#
# COMPACT_ATOMS: atom_id res chain seq x y z
N MET A 1 -31.67 -6.22 7.65
CA MET A 1 -31.48 -4.87 7.11
C MET A 1 -30.48 -4.21 8.05
N SER A 2 -29.20 -4.23 7.70
CA SER A 2 -28.16 -3.59 8.52
C SER A 2 -28.27 -2.08 8.31
N ASP A 3 -28.44 -1.41 9.41
CA ASP A 3 -28.42 0.05 9.51
C ASP A 3 -27.07 0.55 8.96
N THR A 4 -27.07 1.09 7.74
CA THR A 4 -25.89 1.73 7.16
C THR A 4 -25.70 3.06 7.83
N THR A 5 -25.16 3.05 9.05
CA THR A 5 -24.69 4.25 9.72
C THR A 5 -23.67 4.92 8.79
N HIS A 6 -24.07 6.06 8.22
CA HIS A 6 -23.17 6.86 7.39
C HIS A 6 -21.93 7.23 8.23
N SER A 7 -20.75 6.78 7.78
CA SER A 7 -19.51 7.18 8.43
C SER A 7 -19.42 8.71 8.47
N LYS A 8 -19.02 9.29 9.60
CA LYS A 8 -18.79 10.74 9.69
C LYS A 8 -17.57 11.20 8.89
N HIS A 9 -16.66 10.28 8.56
CA HIS A 9 -15.42 10.59 7.86
C HIS A 9 -15.64 10.71 6.35
N LEU A 10 -15.29 11.89 5.82
CA LEU A 10 -15.32 12.19 4.38
C LEU A 10 -14.63 11.10 3.55
N PHE A 11 -13.44 10.66 4.00
CA PHE A 11 -12.64 9.65 3.32
C PHE A 11 -13.36 8.30 3.23
N LEU A 12 -13.91 7.80 4.33
CA LEU A 12 -14.62 6.51 4.34
C LEU A 12 -15.89 6.57 3.50
N ARG A 13 -16.65 7.66 3.54
CA ARG A 13 -17.81 7.87 2.66
C ARG A 13 -17.40 7.80 1.20
N ALA A 14 -16.34 8.50 0.82
CA ALA A 14 -15.82 8.45 -0.54
C ALA A 14 -15.37 7.03 -0.94
N ALA A 15 -14.59 6.34 -0.08
CA ALA A 15 -14.14 4.98 -0.34
C ALA A 15 -15.29 3.98 -0.51
N LEU A 16 -16.41 4.20 0.19
CA LEU A 16 -17.63 3.39 0.09
C LEU A 16 -18.60 3.87 -1.01
N ASN A 17 -18.15 4.77 -1.88
CA ASN A 17 -18.97 5.33 -2.96
C ASN A 17 -20.26 6.04 -2.47
N GLN A 18 -20.20 6.62 -1.27
CA GLN A 18 -21.29 7.43 -0.71
C GLN A 18 -21.12 8.90 -1.12
N PRO A 19 -22.19 9.71 -1.09
CA PRO A 19 -22.11 11.12 -1.40
C PRO A 19 -21.14 11.87 -0.49
N VAL A 20 -20.33 12.74 -1.09
CA VAL A 20 -19.35 13.58 -0.41
C VAL A 20 -19.43 15.00 -0.93
N GLU A 21 -19.19 15.97 -0.07
CA GLU A 21 -19.21 17.40 -0.39
C GLU A 21 -18.01 17.86 -1.21
N ARG A 22 -16.91 17.12 -1.14
CA ARG A 22 -15.69 17.27 -1.95
C ARG A 22 -14.92 15.95 -2.00
N PRO A 23 -14.04 15.74 -2.96
CA PRO A 23 -13.12 14.59 -2.90
C PRO A 23 -12.18 14.73 -1.69
N PRO A 24 -12.00 13.67 -0.88
CA PRO A 24 -11.01 13.66 0.19
C PRO A 24 -9.60 13.60 -0.35
N VAL A 25 -8.62 14.04 0.44
CA VAL A 25 -7.21 14.04 0.09
C VAL A 25 -6.37 13.36 1.15
N TRP A 26 -5.47 12.51 0.72
CA TRP A 26 -4.29 12.05 1.45
C TRP A 26 -3.14 11.89 0.48
N LEU A 27 -1.91 11.88 0.95
CA LEU A 27 -0.75 11.82 0.05
C LEU A 27 0.09 10.57 0.34
N MET A 28 0.35 9.80 -0.70
CA MET A 28 1.32 8.71 -0.63
C MET A 28 2.65 9.24 -0.11
N ARG A 29 3.21 8.60 0.94
CA ARG A 29 4.41 9.07 1.65
C ARG A 29 4.26 10.41 2.37
N GLN A 30 3.03 10.80 2.78
CA GLN A 30 2.79 12.03 3.55
C GLN A 30 3.62 12.10 4.85
N ALA A 31 3.76 10.99 5.58
CA ALA A 31 4.74 10.83 6.66
C ALA A 31 6.13 10.62 6.03
N GLY A 32 6.88 11.70 5.83
CA GLY A 32 8.11 11.61 5.07
C GLY A 32 9.00 12.85 5.13
N ARG A 33 10.08 12.80 4.37
CA ARG A 33 11.15 13.82 4.35
C ARG A 33 10.71 15.21 3.92
N ILE A 34 9.51 15.36 3.37
CA ILE A 34 8.92 16.67 3.05
C ILE A 34 8.65 17.50 4.31
N LEU A 35 8.37 16.84 5.44
CA LEU A 35 8.09 17.49 6.71
C LEU A 35 9.39 17.69 7.51
N PRO A 36 9.72 18.93 7.93
CA PRO A 36 10.83 19.20 8.85
C PRO A 36 10.71 18.40 10.16
N GLU A 37 9.50 18.29 10.70
CA GLU A 37 9.17 17.56 11.92
C GLU A 37 9.50 16.08 11.79
N TYR A 38 9.15 15.47 10.67
CA TYR A 38 9.55 14.10 10.38
C TYR A 38 11.07 13.94 10.32
N ARG A 39 11.79 14.87 9.69
CA ARG A 39 13.26 14.81 9.63
C ARG A 39 13.88 14.92 11.01
N ALA A 40 13.35 15.81 11.87
CA ALA A 40 13.79 15.95 13.26
C ALA A 40 13.52 14.68 14.08
N LEU A 41 12.33 14.09 13.96
CA LEU A 41 11.98 12.85 14.61
C LEU A 41 12.88 11.70 14.12
N ARG A 42 13.06 11.54 12.81
CA ARG A 42 13.91 10.49 12.21
C ARG A 42 15.36 10.57 12.67
N ALA A 43 15.90 11.77 12.88
CA ALA A 43 17.27 11.99 13.33
C ALA A 43 17.53 11.48 14.77
N ARG A 44 16.50 11.22 15.55
CA ARG A 44 16.61 10.65 16.91
C ARG A 44 16.91 9.15 16.91
N PHE A 45 16.85 8.49 15.76
CA PHE A 45 17.00 7.04 15.62
C PHE A 45 18.23 6.70 14.76
N PRO A 46 19.02 5.66 15.13
CA PRO A 46 20.25 5.31 14.42
C PRO A 46 19.98 4.85 12.99
N ASP A 47 18.88 4.12 12.77
CA ASP A 47 18.50 3.62 11.46
C ASP A 47 16.97 3.58 11.26
N PHE A 48 16.56 3.28 10.03
CA PHE A 48 15.15 3.25 9.64
C PHE A 48 14.37 2.11 10.32
N LYS A 49 14.98 0.94 10.49
CA LYS A 49 14.30 -0.23 11.08
C LYS A 49 14.03 -0.01 12.57
N VAL A 50 14.99 0.57 13.30
CA VAL A 50 14.77 0.95 14.71
C VAL A 50 13.63 1.96 14.82
N PHE A 51 13.59 2.94 13.94
CA PHE A 51 12.51 3.92 13.90
C PHE A 51 11.13 3.27 13.66
N VAL A 52 11.01 2.43 12.63
CA VAL A 52 9.76 1.71 12.32
C VAL A 52 9.34 0.77 13.45
N LYS A 53 10.31 0.15 14.14
CA LYS A 53 10.07 -0.81 15.24
C LYS A 53 9.82 -0.15 16.60
N THR A 54 9.81 1.19 16.66
CA THR A 54 9.47 1.95 17.88
C THR A 54 8.02 2.46 17.75
N PRO A 55 7.04 1.84 18.42
CA PRO A 55 5.61 2.12 18.20
C PRO A 55 5.22 3.59 18.39
N GLU A 56 5.77 4.24 19.42
CA GLU A 56 5.49 5.65 19.74
C GLU A 56 6.02 6.58 18.65
N ALA A 57 7.20 6.28 18.12
CA ALA A 57 7.81 7.07 17.05
C ALA A 57 7.08 6.88 15.71
N ALA A 58 6.65 5.66 15.41
CA ALA A 58 5.83 5.37 14.23
C ALA A 58 4.47 6.07 14.31
N ALA A 59 3.85 6.09 15.50
CA ALA A 59 2.61 6.81 15.74
C ALA A 59 2.79 8.33 15.58
N GLU A 60 3.85 8.92 16.16
CA GLU A 60 4.17 10.34 16.00
C GLU A 60 4.33 10.70 14.52
N ALA A 61 5.12 9.92 13.76
CA ALA A 61 5.32 10.14 12.33
C ALA A 61 4.00 10.04 11.53
N THR A 62 3.10 9.15 11.94
CA THR A 62 1.80 8.95 11.30
C THR A 62 0.88 10.16 11.49
N ILE A 63 0.92 10.80 12.66
CA ILE A 63 0.03 11.90 13.05
C ILE A 63 0.48 13.24 12.46
N GLN A 64 1.78 13.46 12.34
CA GLN A 64 2.34 14.73 11.82
C GLN A 64 1.66 15.25 10.55
N PRO A 65 1.43 14.44 9.49
CA PRO A 65 0.73 14.93 8.30
C PRO A 65 -0.71 15.36 8.54
N VAL A 66 -1.40 14.73 9.48
CA VAL A 66 -2.77 15.11 9.83
C VAL A 66 -2.78 16.50 10.47
N ASP A 67 -1.84 16.75 11.38
CA ASP A 67 -1.75 18.01 12.11
C ASP A 67 -1.21 19.16 11.24
N ILE A 68 -0.25 18.87 10.35
CA ILE A 68 0.49 19.87 9.57
C ILE A 68 -0.16 20.14 8.22
N LEU A 69 -0.60 19.11 7.53
CA LEU A 69 -1.15 19.23 6.17
C LEU A 69 -2.69 19.24 6.14
N GLY A 70 -3.35 18.81 7.21
CA GLY A 70 -4.80 18.75 7.26
C GLY A 70 -5.42 17.73 6.33
N VAL A 71 -4.73 16.60 6.10
CA VAL A 71 -5.20 15.51 5.24
C VAL A 71 -6.41 14.79 5.81
N ASP A 72 -7.22 14.17 4.96
CA ASP A 72 -8.48 13.50 5.33
C ASP A 72 -8.31 12.05 5.77
N ALA A 73 -7.09 11.52 5.78
CA ALA A 73 -6.77 10.20 6.32
C ALA A 73 -5.33 10.13 6.82
N ALA A 74 -5.10 9.35 7.88
CA ALA A 74 -3.77 8.95 8.32
C ALA A 74 -3.43 7.59 7.70
N ILE A 75 -2.18 7.35 7.34
CA ILE A 75 -1.67 6.03 6.99
C ILE A 75 -0.54 5.69 7.95
N ILE A 76 -0.58 4.47 8.53
CA ILE A 76 0.44 4.06 9.49
C ILE A 76 1.84 4.17 8.90
N PHE A 77 2.77 4.75 9.64
CA PHE A 77 4.17 4.76 9.26
C PHE A 77 4.80 3.39 9.51
N SER A 78 5.13 2.69 8.45
CA SER A 78 5.74 1.36 8.45
C SER A 78 6.46 1.10 7.12
N ASP A 79 6.83 -0.15 6.84
CA ASP A 79 7.41 -0.60 5.58
C ASP A 79 6.64 -1.82 5.04
N ILE A 80 6.56 -1.98 3.71
CA ILE A 80 6.02 -3.18 3.10
C ILE A 80 6.90 -4.42 3.33
N LEU A 81 8.20 -4.21 3.57
CA LEU A 81 9.19 -5.28 3.76
C LEU A 81 9.23 -5.86 5.18
N VAL A 82 8.38 -5.38 6.08
CA VAL A 82 8.18 -6.03 7.38
C VAL A 82 7.62 -7.45 7.24
N VAL A 83 6.87 -7.73 6.17
CA VAL A 83 6.31 -9.06 5.90
C VAL A 83 7.42 -10.09 5.60
N PRO A 84 8.30 -9.91 4.59
CA PRO A 84 9.39 -10.86 4.38
C PRO A 84 10.35 -10.97 5.59
N GLU A 85 10.59 -9.87 6.33
CA GLU A 85 11.38 -9.94 7.56
C GLU A 85 10.70 -10.84 8.61
N ALA A 86 9.41 -10.71 8.80
CA ALA A 86 8.64 -11.56 9.70
C ALA A 86 8.64 -13.03 9.26
N MET A 87 8.72 -13.29 7.95
CA MET A 87 8.86 -14.64 7.39
C MET A 87 10.26 -15.24 7.56
N GLY A 88 11.24 -14.48 8.08
CA GLY A 88 12.61 -14.93 8.33
C GLY A 88 13.61 -14.53 7.24
N LEU A 89 13.24 -13.64 6.32
CA LEU A 89 14.13 -13.10 5.30
C LEU A 89 14.46 -11.62 5.61
N ASP A 90 15.53 -11.42 6.37
CA ASP A 90 15.98 -10.09 6.79
C ASP A 90 16.37 -9.20 5.61
N TYR A 91 16.11 -7.90 5.77
CA TYR A 91 16.56 -6.86 4.85
C TYR A 91 17.28 -5.74 5.59
N GLU A 92 18.06 -4.99 4.85
CA GLU A 92 18.75 -3.78 5.28
C GLU A 92 18.22 -2.59 4.49
N MET A 93 18.08 -1.44 5.15
CA MET A 93 17.77 -0.19 4.46
C MET A 93 19.05 0.60 4.24
N ILE A 94 19.58 0.57 3.02
CA ILE A 94 20.81 1.30 2.67
C ILE A 94 20.45 2.74 2.28
N GLU A 95 21.07 3.69 2.96
CA GLU A 95 20.84 5.11 2.69
C GLU A 95 21.09 5.43 1.21
N ALA A 96 20.19 6.19 0.59
CA ALA A 96 20.18 6.58 -0.82
C ALA A 96 20.10 5.43 -1.85
N LYS A 97 20.17 4.15 -1.43
CA LYS A 97 20.08 2.99 -2.34
C LYS A 97 18.78 2.20 -2.17
N GLY A 98 18.11 2.33 -1.02
CA GLY A 98 16.89 1.58 -0.71
C GLY A 98 17.15 0.21 -0.08
N PRO A 99 16.15 -0.68 -0.11
CA PRO A 99 16.25 -1.99 0.55
C PRO A 99 17.22 -2.94 -0.15
N ARG A 100 17.93 -3.72 0.65
CA ARG A 100 18.78 -4.82 0.21
C ARG A 100 18.51 -6.05 1.06
N PHE A 101 18.33 -7.19 0.41
CA PHE A 101 18.27 -8.49 1.06
C PHE A 101 19.64 -9.17 0.96
N PRO A 102 20.36 -9.40 2.07
CA PRO A 102 21.65 -10.11 2.07
C PRO A 102 21.51 -11.57 1.61
N LYS A 103 20.35 -12.18 1.89
CA LYS A 103 19.93 -13.49 1.37
C LYS A 103 18.73 -13.30 0.47
N VAL A 104 18.60 -14.11 -0.56
CA VAL A 104 17.49 -14.11 -1.51
C VAL A 104 16.93 -15.52 -1.66
N ILE A 105 15.74 -15.62 -2.20
CA ILE A 105 15.11 -16.90 -2.55
C ILE A 105 15.63 -17.34 -3.91
N GLU A 106 16.40 -18.42 -3.93
CA GLU A 106 16.97 -18.99 -5.15
C GLU A 106 16.44 -20.40 -5.46
N ARG A 107 16.05 -21.16 -4.44
CA ARG A 107 15.65 -22.55 -4.54
C ARG A 107 14.39 -22.85 -3.74
N THR A 108 13.70 -23.91 -4.08
CA THR A 108 12.52 -24.41 -3.36
C THR A 108 12.80 -24.67 -1.87
N ALA A 109 14.04 -25.09 -1.52
CA ALA A 109 14.45 -25.26 -0.12
C ALA A 109 14.43 -23.95 0.66
N ASP A 110 14.77 -22.82 0.03
CA ASP A 110 14.74 -21.51 0.65
C ASP A 110 13.28 -21.09 0.94
N ILE A 111 12.34 -21.41 0.03
CA ILE A 111 10.90 -21.19 0.22
C ILE A 111 10.38 -22.06 1.38
N ALA A 112 10.80 -23.31 1.46
CA ALA A 112 10.37 -24.22 2.52
C ALA A 112 10.80 -23.73 3.92
N ALA A 113 11.97 -23.09 4.01
CA ALA A 113 12.54 -22.57 5.26
C ALA A 113 11.84 -21.31 5.79
N LEU A 114 11.02 -20.63 4.98
CA LEU A 114 10.29 -19.44 5.43
C LEU A 114 9.16 -19.82 6.38
N ASP A 115 9.02 -19.05 7.46
CA ASP A 115 7.79 -19.02 8.23
C ASP A 115 6.67 -18.38 7.41
N ALA A 116 5.40 -18.70 7.71
CA ALA A 116 4.28 -18.13 7.00
C ALA A 116 3.02 -18.02 7.88
N GLY A 117 2.04 -17.27 7.38
CA GLY A 117 0.74 -17.11 8.03
C GLY A 117 0.86 -16.49 9.42
N LYS A 118 0.07 -16.98 10.35
CA LYS A 118 -0.08 -16.41 11.70
C LYS A 118 1.25 -16.37 12.47
N ALA A 119 2.06 -17.43 12.41
CA ALA A 119 3.34 -17.50 13.12
C ALA A 119 4.33 -16.39 12.70
N ALA A 120 4.35 -16.03 11.41
CA ALA A 120 5.13 -14.91 10.93
C ALA A 120 4.48 -13.57 11.33
N ALA A 121 3.16 -13.42 11.15
CA ALA A 121 2.45 -12.18 11.43
C ALA A 121 2.49 -11.77 12.93
N GLU A 122 2.59 -12.70 13.86
CA GLU A 122 2.73 -12.41 15.30
C GLU A 122 4.01 -11.64 15.64
N ARG A 123 5.06 -11.76 14.82
CA ARG A 123 6.31 -10.98 14.99
C ARG A 123 6.14 -9.49 14.69
N LEU A 124 5.03 -9.10 14.07
CA LEU A 124 4.71 -7.72 13.71
C LEU A 124 3.92 -6.97 14.79
N HIS A 125 3.94 -7.46 16.04
CA HIS A 125 3.22 -6.88 17.19
C HIS A 125 3.53 -5.39 17.40
N TYR A 126 4.74 -4.92 17.08
CA TYR A 126 5.13 -3.52 17.19
C TYR A 126 4.33 -2.61 16.21
N VAL A 127 3.94 -3.13 15.03
CA VAL A 127 3.08 -2.38 14.11
C VAL A 127 1.67 -2.28 14.69
N TYR A 128 1.15 -3.36 15.27
CA TYR A 128 -0.18 -3.36 15.89
C TYR A 128 -0.23 -2.40 17.09
N GLU A 129 0.85 -2.32 17.85
CA GLU A 129 0.96 -1.35 18.95
C GLU A 129 1.00 0.08 18.43
N ALA A 130 1.81 0.37 17.41
CA ALA A 130 1.84 1.68 16.76
C ALA A 130 0.45 2.10 16.25
N LEU A 131 -0.32 1.17 15.69
CA LEU A 131 -1.70 1.40 15.24
C LEU A 131 -2.62 1.76 16.41
N ARG A 132 -2.56 1.04 17.53
CA ARG A 132 -3.39 1.34 18.72
C ARG A 132 -3.07 2.72 19.29
N ILE A 133 -1.78 3.06 19.41
CA ILE A 133 -1.32 4.38 19.87
C ILE A 133 -1.84 5.46 18.92
N THR A 134 -1.65 5.27 17.61
CA THR A 134 -2.12 6.20 16.58
C THR A 134 -3.63 6.39 16.64
N LYS A 135 -4.40 5.29 16.67
CA LYS A 135 -5.88 5.36 16.71
C LYS A 135 -6.37 6.13 17.93
N LYS A 136 -5.76 5.90 19.09
CA LYS A 136 -6.05 6.65 20.30
C LYS A 136 -5.74 8.16 20.15
N ALA A 137 -4.57 8.48 19.61
CA ALA A 137 -4.10 9.86 19.48
C ALA A 137 -4.83 10.65 18.38
N LEU A 138 -5.36 9.98 17.35
CA LEU A 138 -6.21 10.62 16.34
C LEU A 138 -7.53 11.12 16.89
N HIS A 139 -8.01 10.61 18.02
CA HIS A 139 -9.31 10.98 18.61
C HIS A 139 -10.45 11.02 17.59
N ASP A 140 -10.41 10.07 16.65
CA ASP A 140 -11.40 9.93 15.58
C ASP A 140 -11.55 11.19 14.68
N ARG A 141 -10.47 11.96 14.51
CA ARG A 141 -10.44 13.14 13.61
C ARG A 141 -10.48 12.76 12.14
N VAL A 142 -9.71 11.71 11.77
CA VAL A 142 -9.63 11.12 10.44
C VAL A 142 -9.51 9.60 10.55
N PRO A 143 -9.90 8.84 9.51
CA PRO A 143 -9.71 7.40 9.50
C PRO A 143 -8.22 7.04 9.40
N LEU A 144 -7.90 5.85 9.91
CA LEU A 144 -6.55 5.27 9.89
C LEU A 144 -6.47 4.17 8.83
N ILE A 145 -5.55 4.35 7.88
CA ILE A 145 -5.24 3.39 6.82
C ILE A 145 -4.16 2.43 7.33
N GLY A 146 -4.45 1.13 7.30
CA GLY A 146 -3.46 0.08 7.35
C GLY A 146 -2.98 -0.30 5.95
N PHE A 147 -1.82 -0.95 5.83
CA PHE A 147 -1.34 -1.33 4.52
C PHE A 147 -0.43 -2.56 4.52
N ALA A 148 -0.24 -3.13 3.34
CA ALA A 148 0.78 -4.12 3.06
C ALA A 148 1.26 -4.01 1.62
N GLY A 149 2.43 -4.57 1.33
CA GLY A 149 2.86 -4.83 -0.03
C GLY A 149 2.05 -5.97 -0.65
N ALA A 150 1.69 -5.83 -1.91
CA ALA A 150 1.04 -6.89 -2.67
C ALA A 150 1.99 -8.10 -2.86
N PRO A 151 1.46 -9.32 -2.97
CA PRO A 151 2.28 -10.53 -3.02
C PRO A 151 3.34 -10.53 -4.12
N TRP A 152 3.01 -10.07 -5.33
CA TRP A 152 3.99 -9.95 -6.40
C TRP A 152 5.13 -8.97 -6.06
N THR A 153 4.80 -7.81 -5.53
CA THR A 153 5.81 -6.81 -5.12
C THR A 153 6.75 -7.37 -4.06
N ILE A 154 6.23 -8.07 -3.06
CA ILE A 154 7.05 -8.71 -2.01
C ILE A 154 7.90 -9.85 -2.60
N PHE A 155 7.31 -10.72 -3.42
CA PHE A 155 8.01 -11.77 -4.14
C PHE A 155 9.19 -11.20 -4.96
N ALA A 156 8.95 -10.12 -5.69
CA ALA A 156 9.97 -9.48 -6.51
C ALA A 156 11.18 -9.05 -5.69
N TYR A 157 10.97 -8.44 -4.52
CA TYR A 157 12.04 -8.08 -3.60
C TYR A 157 12.77 -9.30 -3.02
N MET A 158 12.04 -10.33 -2.59
CA MET A 158 12.61 -11.54 -1.96
C MET A 158 13.52 -12.33 -2.92
N VAL A 159 13.18 -12.33 -4.22
CA VAL A 159 13.95 -13.07 -5.25
C VAL A 159 15.03 -12.20 -5.88
N GLU A 160 14.75 -10.91 -6.15
CA GLU A 160 15.73 -10.02 -6.78
C GLU A 160 16.82 -9.57 -5.81
N GLY A 161 16.46 -9.40 -4.52
CA GLY A 161 17.36 -8.94 -3.47
C GLY A 161 17.36 -7.42 -3.22
N GLY A 162 16.51 -6.69 -3.91
CA GLY A 162 16.37 -5.22 -3.79
C GLY A 162 15.56 -4.63 -4.92
N GLY A 163 15.62 -3.30 -5.05
CA GLY A 163 15.01 -2.60 -6.19
C GLY A 163 15.75 -2.92 -7.50
N SER A 164 15.00 -3.09 -8.58
CA SER A 164 15.53 -3.41 -9.90
C SER A 164 14.75 -2.68 -10.98
N LYS A 165 15.40 -2.42 -12.11
CA LYS A 165 14.72 -1.84 -13.29
C LYS A 165 13.91 -2.88 -14.07
N THR A 166 14.21 -4.16 -13.92
CA THR A 166 13.64 -5.23 -14.75
C THR A 166 13.15 -6.43 -13.96
N PHE A 167 13.55 -6.56 -12.70
CA PHE A 167 13.28 -7.75 -11.87
C PHE A 167 13.54 -9.06 -12.59
N SER A 168 14.68 -9.17 -13.29
CA SER A 168 14.98 -10.26 -14.21
C SER A 168 15.08 -11.62 -13.50
N LYS A 169 15.62 -11.67 -12.27
CA LYS A 169 15.71 -12.89 -11.49
C LYS A 169 14.31 -13.34 -11.03
N ALA A 170 13.53 -12.41 -10.49
CA ALA A 170 12.16 -12.68 -10.07
C ALA A 170 11.31 -13.18 -11.25
N ARG A 171 11.37 -12.48 -12.39
CA ARG A 171 10.64 -12.87 -13.60
C ARG A 171 11.13 -14.21 -14.16
N ARG A 172 12.43 -14.48 -14.13
CA ARG A 172 12.99 -15.79 -14.55
C ARG A 172 12.38 -16.93 -13.76
N LEU A 173 12.16 -16.78 -12.44
CA LEU A 173 11.56 -17.84 -11.63
C LEU A 173 10.13 -18.17 -12.07
N LEU A 174 9.37 -17.18 -12.52
CA LEU A 174 8.00 -17.39 -13.03
C LEU A 174 7.97 -18.29 -14.27
N TYR A 175 9.02 -18.24 -15.12
CA TYR A 175 9.13 -19.08 -16.30
C TYR A 175 9.81 -20.43 -16.02
N ALA A 176 10.84 -20.43 -15.18
CA ALA A 176 11.68 -21.62 -14.97
C ALA A 176 11.04 -22.61 -14.00
N ASP A 177 10.34 -22.14 -12.98
CA ASP A 177 9.64 -22.97 -12.01
C ASP A 177 8.36 -22.26 -11.50
N PRO A 178 7.28 -22.26 -12.31
CA PRO A 178 6.01 -21.66 -11.93
C PRO A 178 5.44 -22.23 -10.64
N ALA A 179 5.66 -23.50 -10.34
CA ALA A 179 5.16 -24.15 -9.13
C ALA A 179 5.82 -23.58 -7.87
N ALA A 180 7.15 -23.42 -7.88
CA ALA A 180 7.88 -22.78 -6.79
C ALA A 180 7.45 -21.29 -6.64
N ALA A 181 7.24 -20.60 -7.76
CA ALA A 181 6.76 -19.22 -7.73
C ALA A 181 5.37 -19.12 -7.06
N HIS A 182 4.42 -19.97 -7.43
CA HIS A 182 3.10 -20.03 -6.79
C HIS A 182 3.20 -20.39 -5.30
N GLN A 183 4.09 -21.31 -4.93
CA GLN A 183 4.31 -21.66 -3.52
C GLN A 183 4.80 -20.48 -2.70
N LEU A 184 5.76 -19.69 -3.21
CA LEU A 184 6.25 -18.50 -2.52
C LEU A 184 5.17 -17.43 -2.44
N LEU A 185 4.46 -17.14 -3.53
CA LEU A 185 3.36 -16.18 -3.57
C LEU A 185 2.26 -16.54 -2.57
N GLN A 186 1.92 -17.85 -2.43
CA GLN A 186 0.93 -18.29 -1.46
C GLN A 186 1.40 -18.05 -0.02
N LYS A 187 2.64 -18.40 0.33
CA LYS A 187 3.19 -18.12 1.68
C LYS A 187 3.18 -16.63 2.02
N ILE A 188 3.53 -15.77 1.06
CA ILE A 188 3.45 -14.31 1.22
C ILE A 188 2.00 -13.87 1.45
N THR A 189 1.07 -14.41 0.65
CA THR A 189 -0.36 -14.08 0.74
C THR A 189 -0.95 -14.46 2.09
N ASP A 190 -0.68 -15.68 2.55
CA ASP A 190 -1.15 -16.17 3.85
C ASP A 190 -0.64 -15.30 4.99
N THR A 191 0.64 -14.90 4.93
CA THR A 191 1.24 -14.02 5.93
C THR A 191 0.65 -12.61 5.87
N THR A 192 0.44 -12.09 4.66
CA THR A 192 -0.15 -10.76 4.45
C THR A 192 -1.60 -10.70 4.96
N ILE A 193 -2.39 -11.75 4.75
CA ILE A 193 -3.76 -11.84 5.28
C ILE A 193 -3.75 -11.76 6.81
N GLU A 194 -2.93 -12.55 7.48
CA GLU A 194 -2.85 -12.55 8.94
C GLU A 194 -2.30 -11.23 9.49
N TYR A 195 -1.32 -10.64 8.80
CA TYR A 195 -0.80 -9.32 9.14
C TYR A 195 -1.89 -8.22 9.04
N LEU A 196 -2.69 -8.24 7.99
CA LEU A 196 -3.78 -7.28 7.82
C LEU A 196 -4.92 -7.51 8.81
N ARG A 197 -5.24 -8.76 9.16
CA ARG A 197 -6.17 -9.08 10.25
C ARG A 197 -5.71 -8.48 11.57
N GLY A 198 -4.41 -8.58 11.86
CA GLY A 198 -3.81 -7.96 13.05
C GLY A 198 -3.93 -6.43 13.03
N GLN A 199 -3.78 -5.78 11.86
CA GLN A 199 -3.99 -4.35 11.72
C GLN A 199 -5.46 -3.96 11.92
N ILE A 200 -6.40 -4.73 11.37
CA ILE A 200 -7.85 -4.52 11.57
C ILE A 200 -8.21 -4.65 13.05
N ALA A 201 -7.71 -5.69 13.72
CA ALA A 201 -7.91 -5.88 15.16
C ALA A 201 -7.27 -4.76 16.01
N ALA A 202 -6.23 -4.09 15.49
CA ALA A 202 -5.61 -2.93 16.12
C ALA A 202 -6.36 -1.60 15.85
N GLY A 203 -7.39 -1.61 15.00
CA GLY A 203 -8.33 -0.50 14.84
C GLY A 203 -8.16 0.32 13.56
N VAL A 204 -7.57 -0.23 12.48
CA VAL A 204 -7.57 0.45 11.18
C VAL A 204 -8.98 0.47 10.58
N ASP A 205 -9.28 1.51 9.83
CA ASP A 205 -10.59 1.74 9.24
C ASP A 205 -10.68 1.26 7.79
N LEU A 206 -9.55 1.11 7.12
CA LEU A 206 -9.44 0.61 5.74
C LEU A 206 -8.01 0.12 5.45
N ILE A 207 -7.86 -0.64 4.36
CA ILE A 207 -6.60 -1.23 3.93
C ILE A 207 -6.16 -0.69 2.56
N GLN A 208 -4.86 -0.44 2.43
CA GLN A 208 -4.19 -0.13 1.17
C GLN A 208 -3.22 -1.27 0.80
N LEU A 209 -3.37 -1.87 -0.37
CA LEU A 209 -2.42 -2.82 -0.94
C LEU A 209 -1.55 -2.11 -1.97
N PHE A 210 -0.23 -2.19 -1.79
CA PHE A 210 0.75 -1.57 -2.69
C PHE A 210 1.40 -2.60 -3.60
N ASP A 211 0.98 -2.64 -4.86
CA ASP A 211 1.65 -3.41 -5.91
C ASP A 211 2.56 -2.51 -6.75
N SER A 212 3.66 -2.09 -6.13
CA SER A 212 4.58 -1.08 -6.67
C SER A 212 5.31 -1.53 -7.94
N TRP A 213 5.38 -2.85 -8.20
CA TRP A 213 6.07 -3.45 -9.33
C TRP A 213 5.13 -4.18 -10.30
N ALA A 214 3.84 -3.88 -10.24
CA ALA A 214 2.83 -4.52 -11.08
C ALA A 214 3.12 -4.35 -12.58
N GLY A 215 3.55 -3.17 -12.99
CA GLY A 215 3.88 -2.85 -14.38
C GLY A 215 5.10 -3.57 -14.95
N GLU A 216 5.90 -4.25 -14.11
CA GLU A 216 7.06 -5.03 -14.56
C GLU A 216 6.66 -6.42 -15.12
N LEU A 217 5.41 -6.83 -14.93
CA LEU A 217 4.89 -8.08 -15.48
C LEU A 217 4.16 -7.85 -16.81
N PRO A 218 4.37 -8.72 -17.79
CA PRO A 218 3.47 -8.82 -18.94
C PRO A 218 2.03 -9.13 -18.49
N PRO A 219 1.00 -8.69 -19.24
CA PRO A 219 -0.40 -8.86 -18.83
C PRO A 219 -0.78 -10.30 -18.46
N ALA A 220 -0.33 -11.29 -19.21
CA ALA A 220 -0.62 -12.71 -18.93
C ALA A 220 -0.01 -13.16 -17.60
N HIS A 221 1.23 -12.72 -17.28
CA HIS A 221 1.87 -13.07 -16.00
C HIS A 221 1.24 -12.32 -14.84
N TYR A 222 0.85 -11.07 -15.02
CA TYR A 222 0.13 -10.34 -13.97
C TYR A 222 -1.17 -11.05 -13.59
N ARG A 223 -1.95 -11.51 -14.59
CA ARG A 223 -3.15 -12.31 -14.37
C ARG A 223 -2.88 -13.64 -13.69
N ALA A 224 -1.74 -14.29 -13.97
CA ALA A 224 -1.41 -15.59 -13.39
C ALA A 224 -0.78 -15.49 -12.00
N PHE A 225 0.10 -14.49 -11.76
CA PHE A 225 0.97 -14.43 -10.59
C PHE A 225 0.70 -13.26 -9.64
N ALA A 226 -0.22 -12.34 -9.96
CA ALA A 226 -0.57 -11.22 -9.08
C ALA A 226 -2.07 -11.21 -8.75
N VAL A 227 -2.94 -11.15 -9.76
CA VAL A 227 -4.40 -11.01 -9.58
C VAL A 227 -5.02 -12.05 -8.64
N PRO A 228 -4.70 -13.37 -8.73
CA PRO A 228 -5.31 -14.38 -7.85
C PRO A 228 -4.99 -14.15 -6.37
N TYR A 229 -3.81 -13.67 -6.07
CA TYR A 229 -3.33 -13.42 -4.71
C TYR A 229 -3.91 -12.12 -4.13
N LEU A 230 -4.04 -11.07 -4.95
CA LEU A 230 -4.79 -9.87 -4.58
C LEU A 230 -6.25 -10.20 -4.26
N LYS A 231 -6.87 -11.07 -5.08
CA LYS A 231 -8.23 -11.53 -4.87
C LYS A 231 -8.38 -12.27 -3.54
N GLN A 232 -7.49 -13.23 -3.24
CA GLN A 232 -7.48 -13.94 -1.96
C GLN A 232 -7.41 -12.99 -0.76
N ILE A 233 -6.53 -11.98 -0.80
CA ILE A 233 -6.43 -10.99 0.28
C ILE A 233 -7.74 -10.21 0.41
N CYS A 234 -8.29 -9.73 -0.69
CA CYS A 234 -9.51 -8.94 -0.67
C CYS A 234 -10.73 -9.74 -0.16
N GLU A 235 -10.83 -11.02 -0.52
CA GLU A 235 -11.89 -11.93 -0.06
C GLU A 235 -11.76 -12.27 1.43
N ALA A 236 -10.52 -12.40 1.93
CA ALA A 236 -10.24 -12.76 3.31
C ALA A 236 -10.53 -11.64 4.34
N LEU A 237 -10.76 -10.41 3.89
CA LEU A 237 -10.90 -9.20 4.72
C LEU A 237 -12.19 -8.42 4.38
N PRO A 238 -13.38 -9.01 4.55
CA PRO A 238 -14.63 -8.34 4.18
C PRO A 238 -15.01 -7.17 5.10
N GLU A 239 -14.39 -7.07 6.29
CA GLU A 239 -14.79 -6.17 7.37
C GLU A 239 -14.50 -4.71 7.08
N VAL A 240 -13.52 -4.41 6.22
CA VAL A 240 -13.06 -3.04 5.94
C VAL A 240 -12.96 -2.77 4.44
N PRO A 241 -13.13 -1.51 4.00
CA PRO A 241 -12.86 -1.12 2.63
C PRO A 241 -11.38 -1.34 2.26
N LYS A 242 -11.14 -1.71 1.02
CA LYS A 242 -9.80 -1.98 0.49
C LYS A 242 -9.52 -1.14 -0.75
N THR A 243 -8.31 -0.62 -0.81
CA THR A 243 -7.73 0.01 -1.99
C THR A 243 -6.63 -0.87 -2.55
N VAL A 244 -6.65 -1.14 -3.85
CA VAL A 244 -5.55 -1.80 -4.56
C VAL A 244 -4.87 -0.77 -5.46
N PHE A 245 -3.59 -0.52 -5.22
CA PHE A 245 -2.75 0.33 -6.06
C PHE A 245 -1.75 -0.54 -6.82
N ALA A 246 -1.90 -0.62 -8.14
CA ALA A 246 -1.06 -1.41 -9.03
C ALA A 246 -0.32 -0.49 -10.02
N LYS A 247 0.87 -0.05 -9.62
CA LYS A 247 1.66 0.92 -10.40
C LYS A 247 2.07 0.36 -11.75
N GLY A 248 1.78 1.09 -12.82
CA GLY A 248 2.11 0.72 -14.19
C GLY A 248 1.21 -0.38 -14.80
N ALA A 249 0.23 -0.88 -14.05
CA ALA A 249 -0.66 -1.95 -14.50
C ALA A 249 -1.94 -1.43 -15.18
N TRP A 250 -1.85 -0.36 -15.95
CA TRP A 250 -2.98 0.20 -16.71
C TRP A 250 -3.68 -0.84 -17.61
N PHE A 251 -2.97 -1.87 -18.06
CA PHE A 251 -3.47 -2.98 -18.86
C PHE A 251 -4.36 -3.96 -18.08
N ALA A 252 -4.35 -3.91 -16.74
CA ALA A 252 -5.08 -4.82 -15.86
C ALA A 252 -6.26 -4.14 -15.13
N LEU A 253 -6.67 -2.95 -15.55
CA LEU A 253 -7.74 -2.20 -14.86
C LEU A 253 -9.05 -2.98 -14.79
N GLU A 254 -9.39 -3.74 -15.85
CA GLU A 254 -10.59 -4.58 -15.88
C GLU A 254 -10.47 -5.75 -14.88
N ASP A 255 -9.31 -6.42 -14.84
CA ASP A 255 -9.02 -7.47 -13.87
C ASP A 255 -9.08 -6.93 -12.41
N LEU A 256 -8.56 -5.71 -12.18
CA LEU A 256 -8.61 -5.05 -10.87
C LEU A 256 -10.04 -4.64 -10.49
N ALA A 257 -10.86 -4.26 -11.46
CA ALA A 257 -12.27 -3.90 -11.23
C ALA A 257 -13.11 -5.09 -10.75
N GLU A 258 -12.75 -6.31 -11.12
CA GLU A 258 -13.40 -7.53 -10.66
C GLU A 258 -13.02 -7.94 -9.23
N LEU A 259 -11.95 -7.36 -8.66
CA LEU A 259 -11.57 -7.66 -7.29
C LEU A 259 -12.62 -7.14 -6.29
N PRO A 260 -12.85 -7.84 -5.16
CA PRO A 260 -13.73 -7.36 -4.11
C PRO A 260 -13.06 -6.27 -3.25
N CYS A 261 -12.55 -5.23 -3.93
CA CYS A 261 -12.06 -3.99 -3.35
C CYS A 261 -12.97 -2.83 -3.74
N GLN A 262 -12.99 -1.77 -2.96
CA GLN A 262 -13.84 -0.59 -3.18
C GLN A 262 -13.14 0.45 -4.04
N VAL A 263 -11.82 0.55 -3.91
CA VAL A 263 -11.02 1.63 -4.50
C VAL A 263 -9.89 1.05 -5.35
N ILE A 264 -9.64 1.64 -6.51
CA ILE A 264 -8.49 1.36 -7.36
C ILE A 264 -7.59 2.59 -7.38
N GLY A 265 -6.35 2.42 -6.94
CA GLY A 265 -5.32 3.45 -7.03
C GLY A 265 -4.67 3.47 -8.41
N LEU A 266 -4.51 4.67 -8.95
CA LEU A 266 -3.93 4.92 -10.28
C LEU A 266 -2.60 5.64 -10.14
N ASP A 267 -1.65 5.30 -10.97
CA ASP A 267 -0.44 6.09 -11.16
C ASP A 267 -0.67 7.25 -12.18
N TRP A 268 0.28 8.17 -12.21
CA TRP A 268 0.21 9.38 -13.05
C TRP A 268 0.19 9.12 -14.57
N ASN A 269 0.57 7.90 -15.02
CA ASN A 269 0.57 7.54 -16.44
C ASN A 269 -0.81 7.06 -16.92
N THR A 270 -1.77 6.90 -16.03
CA THR A 270 -3.09 6.36 -16.35
C THR A 270 -4.11 7.49 -16.45
N PRO A 271 -4.57 7.87 -17.66
CA PRO A 271 -5.56 8.93 -17.81
C PRO A 271 -6.88 8.59 -17.09
N PRO A 272 -7.50 9.54 -16.35
CA PRO A 272 -8.73 9.29 -15.60
C PRO A 272 -9.88 8.74 -16.43
N ALA A 273 -10.12 9.30 -17.63
CA ALA A 273 -11.17 8.83 -18.51
C ALA A 273 -10.95 7.40 -19.02
N PHE A 274 -9.68 7.02 -19.30
CA PHE A 274 -9.32 5.67 -19.67
C PHE A 274 -9.59 4.67 -18.55
N ALA A 275 -9.21 5.04 -17.32
CA ALA A 275 -9.46 4.22 -16.15
C ALA A 275 -10.96 4.06 -15.88
N ARG A 276 -11.71 5.17 -15.89
CA ARG A 276 -13.16 5.16 -15.64
C ARG A 276 -13.92 4.24 -16.61
N ALA A 277 -13.57 4.25 -17.88
CA ALA A 277 -14.20 3.39 -18.90
C ALA A 277 -13.99 1.88 -18.63
N ARG A 278 -12.96 1.49 -17.86
CA ARG A 278 -12.58 0.10 -17.58
C ARG A 278 -12.93 -0.37 -16.17
N THR A 279 -13.12 0.56 -15.25
CA THR A 279 -13.35 0.23 -13.84
C THR A 279 -14.80 0.43 -13.39
N GLY A 280 -15.65 0.90 -14.30
CA GLY A 280 -17.07 1.10 -14.02
C GLY A 280 -17.30 1.97 -12.78
N ASP A 281 -18.02 1.44 -11.81
CA ASP A 281 -18.44 2.14 -10.59
C ASP A 281 -17.41 2.17 -9.46
N LYS A 282 -16.23 1.63 -9.65
CA LYS A 282 -15.16 1.69 -8.63
C LYS A 282 -14.80 3.14 -8.28
N VAL A 283 -14.48 3.38 -7.03
CA VAL A 283 -13.85 4.64 -6.64
C VAL A 283 -12.41 4.64 -7.13
N LEU A 284 -11.96 5.74 -7.73
CA LEU A 284 -10.59 5.89 -8.20
C LEU A 284 -9.80 6.79 -7.26
N GLN A 285 -8.57 6.39 -6.95
CA GLN A 285 -7.66 7.16 -6.12
C GLN A 285 -6.43 7.56 -6.93
N GLY A 286 -6.03 8.80 -6.84
CA GLY A 286 -4.82 9.33 -7.50
C GLY A 286 -5.12 10.67 -8.11
N ASN A 287 -4.38 11.08 -9.14
CA ASN A 287 -3.12 10.53 -9.64
C ASN A 287 -2.21 11.65 -10.15
N LEU A 288 -2.12 12.74 -9.34
CA LEU A 288 -1.21 13.83 -9.70
C LEU A 288 0.21 13.30 -9.84
N ASP A 289 0.92 13.71 -10.89
CA ASP A 289 2.34 13.39 -11.05
C ASP A 289 3.12 13.95 -9.84
N PRO A 290 3.83 13.11 -9.07
CA PRO A 290 4.65 13.59 -7.97
C PRO A 290 5.67 14.65 -8.37
N CYS A 291 6.13 14.67 -9.62
CA CYS A 291 7.04 15.68 -10.14
C CYS A 291 6.37 17.05 -10.30
N ALA A 292 5.04 17.14 -10.35
CA ALA A 292 4.34 18.41 -10.35
C ALA A 292 4.66 19.26 -9.09
N LEU A 293 4.98 18.58 -7.97
CA LEU A 293 5.34 19.26 -6.71
C LEU A 293 6.68 20.03 -6.77
N TYR A 294 7.49 19.86 -7.84
CA TYR A 294 8.67 20.70 -8.09
C TYR A 294 8.35 22.02 -8.77
N ALA A 295 7.13 22.20 -9.26
CA ALA A 295 6.69 23.41 -9.92
C ALA A 295 6.33 24.51 -8.90
N ASP A 296 6.03 25.71 -9.40
CA ASP A 296 5.47 26.78 -8.56
C ASP A 296 4.06 26.46 -8.09
N THR A 297 3.61 27.12 -7.01
CA THR A 297 2.33 26.88 -6.37
C THR A 297 1.13 27.02 -7.34
N LYS A 298 1.21 27.98 -8.28
CA LYS A 298 0.14 28.23 -9.25
C LYS A 298 0.01 27.07 -10.23
N THR A 299 1.12 26.53 -10.68
CA THR A 299 1.16 25.34 -11.55
C THR A 299 0.60 24.13 -10.81
N ILE A 300 1.02 23.88 -9.56
CA ILE A 300 0.51 22.78 -8.74
C ILE A 300 -1.01 22.89 -8.56
N GLU A 301 -1.51 24.08 -8.27
CA GLU A 301 -2.96 24.33 -8.12
C GLU A 301 -3.70 24.05 -9.42
N THR A 302 -3.19 24.51 -10.56
CA THR A 302 -3.79 24.32 -11.88
C THR A 302 -3.87 22.84 -12.24
N GLU A 303 -2.78 22.10 -12.12
CA GLU A 303 -2.72 20.66 -12.40
C GLU A 303 -3.64 19.87 -11.48
N THR A 304 -3.68 20.22 -10.19
CA THR A 304 -4.55 19.55 -9.22
C THR A 304 -6.03 19.79 -9.55
N ARG A 305 -6.42 21.01 -9.89
CA ARG A 305 -7.81 21.35 -10.29
C ARG A 305 -8.21 20.61 -11.57
N GLU A 306 -7.32 20.55 -12.55
CA GLU A 306 -7.55 19.84 -13.79
C GLU A 306 -7.71 18.33 -13.56
N MET A 307 -6.85 17.73 -12.75
CA MET A 307 -6.97 16.34 -12.36
C MET A 307 -8.34 16.06 -11.70
N ILE A 308 -8.74 16.86 -10.71
CA ILE A 308 -10.04 16.71 -10.03
C ILE A 308 -11.19 16.81 -11.03
N ARG A 309 -11.11 17.76 -11.98
CA ARG A 309 -12.11 17.94 -13.04
C ARG A 309 -12.20 16.71 -13.94
N GLN A 310 -11.07 16.10 -14.32
CA GLN A 310 -11.03 14.92 -15.18
C GLN A 310 -11.61 13.68 -14.51
N PHE A 311 -11.41 13.51 -13.21
CA PHE A 311 -12.02 12.40 -12.48
C PHE A 311 -13.54 12.55 -12.32
N GLY A 312 -14.04 13.79 -12.24
CA GLY A 312 -15.45 14.05 -11.96
C GLY A 312 -15.85 13.66 -10.55
N GLY A 313 -16.66 12.63 -10.38
CA GLY A 313 -17.04 12.06 -9.07
C GLY A 313 -16.30 10.78 -8.74
N LYS A 314 -16.60 10.18 -7.56
CA LYS A 314 -16.03 8.90 -7.10
C LYS A 314 -14.49 8.92 -7.09
N HIS A 315 -13.94 9.97 -6.49
CA HIS A 315 -12.53 10.27 -6.53
C HIS A 315 -11.96 10.51 -5.13
N ILE A 316 -10.79 9.93 -4.87
CA ILE A 316 -9.93 10.23 -3.73
C ILE A 316 -8.65 10.85 -4.28
N VAL A 317 -8.37 12.09 -3.89
CA VAL A 317 -7.17 12.81 -4.35
C VAL A 317 -5.92 12.24 -3.71
N ASN A 318 -4.94 11.92 -4.55
CA ASN A 318 -3.61 11.47 -4.13
C ASN A 318 -2.58 11.82 -5.23
N LEU A 319 -1.32 11.58 -4.92
CA LEU A 319 -0.26 11.46 -5.92
C LEU A 319 -0.35 10.09 -6.61
N GLY A 320 0.09 10.01 -7.85
CA GLY A 320 0.12 8.76 -8.61
C GLY A 320 1.31 7.86 -8.28
#